data_c7828fcb4c5d63ba26e94933af4bf328
#
_entry.id   c7828fcb4c5d63ba26e94933af4bf328
#
_cell.length_a   1.000
_cell.length_b   1.000
_cell.length_c   1.000
_cell.angle_alpha   90.00
_cell.angle_beta   90.00
_cell.angle_gamma   90.00
#
_symmetry.space_group_name_H-M   'P 1'
#
loop_
_entity.id
_entity.type
_entity.pdbx_description
1 polymer ?
#
loop_
_entity_poly.entity_id
_entity_poly.type
_entity_poly.pdbx_seq_one_letter_code
_entity_poly.pdbx_strand_id
1 'polypeptide(L)'
;MMAACSSSGGGSSASGGGTPGAPETKNITVTWSAGSGATSPLWLAADEGIFAKHGLNVNVVQSGSTAGATAVLAGKAQIFYGEATSAFQAAAQGSPVEIVGTLRNKNVFKFYVSPSITTAADLAGKSIAISSAGDSTDLSSRSALATLGVDENKVTFLPTGTSTLRLTALVTGHVAGTLLTEPTASQAAKQGMKLILDQTTQPFAGSAITISKSFGQKNPNTITAFIESMEEAVKFLDDPANKDEVLKVMAKYLAAKPTDASVLREYTTYSPAGGLARDPSPDVAAGNAVVQALQAEDPSRFKSLALATVYDDSFTQKIKSAGYLTQLWGDQLNPSPSAAASSPAASPSAP
;
A
#
# COMPACT_ATOMS: atom_id res chain seq x y z
N MET A 1 -9.56 7.24 -73.74
CA MET A 1 -10.60 6.36 -73.23
C MET A 1 -9.99 5.46 -72.16
N MET A 2 -10.16 5.81 -70.95
CA MET A 2 -9.89 4.89 -69.78
C MET A 2 -10.86 5.26 -68.68
N ALA A 3 -11.71 4.33 -68.34
CA ALA A 3 -12.71 4.46 -67.28
C ALA A 3 -12.08 4.22 -65.88
N ALA A 4 -12.32 5.13 -64.98
CA ALA A 4 -11.99 4.96 -63.58
C ALA A 4 -13.19 4.36 -62.85
N CYS A 5 -12.99 3.20 -62.23
CA CYS A 5 -13.92 2.60 -61.26
C CYS A 5 -13.54 3.03 -59.86
N SER A 6 -14.37 3.86 -59.26
CA SER A 6 -14.33 4.17 -57.83
C SER A 6 -15.12 3.10 -57.05
N SER A 7 -14.43 2.32 -56.22
CA SER A 7 -15.06 1.44 -55.23
C SER A 7 -15.05 2.14 -53.86
N SER A 8 -16.24 2.57 -53.41
CA SER A 8 -16.51 3.01 -52.06
C SER A 8 -16.59 1.80 -51.14
N GLY A 9 -15.54 1.57 -50.38
CA GLY A 9 -15.53 0.62 -49.30
C GLY A 9 -16.02 1.29 -48.01
N GLY A 10 -17.23 0.91 -47.55
CA GLY A 10 -17.75 1.27 -46.24
C GLY A 10 -16.94 0.63 -45.13
N GLY A 11 -16.16 1.41 -44.42
CA GLY A 11 -15.47 0.96 -43.21
C GLY A 11 -16.44 0.90 -42.03
N SER A 12 -16.82 -0.30 -41.62
CA SER A 12 -17.45 -0.53 -40.32
C SER A 12 -16.47 -0.12 -39.24
N SER A 13 -16.84 0.91 -38.48
CA SER A 13 -16.14 1.27 -37.25
C SER A 13 -16.37 0.17 -36.19
N ALA A 14 -15.50 -0.81 -36.16
CA ALA A 14 -15.39 -1.67 -34.96
C ALA A 14 -14.89 -0.79 -33.81
N SER A 15 -15.72 -0.65 -32.79
CA SER A 15 -15.32 -0.10 -31.50
C SER A 15 -14.31 -1.07 -30.86
N GLY A 16 -13.04 -0.90 -31.22
CA GLY A 16 -11.94 -1.65 -30.65
C GLY A 16 -11.67 -1.16 -29.25
N GLY A 17 -11.83 -2.02 -28.26
CA GLY A 17 -11.16 -1.89 -26.99
C GLY A 17 -9.67 -1.72 -27.28
N GLY A 18 -9.15 -0.51 -27.03
CA GLY A 18 -7.77 -0.18 -27.39
C GLY A 18 -6.79 -0.99 -26.52
N THR A 19 -6.03 -1.84 -27.20
CA THR A 19 -4.82 -2.41 -26.60
C THR A 19 -3.95 -1.26 -26.09
N PRO A 20 -3.47 -1.31 -24.80
CA PRO A 20 -2.55 -0.29 -24.31
C PRO A 20 -1.38 -0.11 -25.29
N GLY A 21 -0.99 1.12 -25.55
CA GLY A 21 0.19 1.38 -26.40
C GLY A 21 1.44 0.81 -25.73
N ALA A 22 2.48 0.50 -26.52
CA ALA A 22 3.75 0.05 -25.96
C ALA A 22 4.32 1.10 -24.97
N PRO A 23 4.98 0.66 -23.88
CA PRO A 23 5.65 1.56 -22.95
C PRO A 23 6.65 2.49 -23.64
N GLU A 24 6.58 3.79 -23.33
CA GLU A 24 7.50 4.80 -23.87
C GLU A 24 8.91 4.60 -23.30
N THR A 25 8.99 4.27 -22.01
CA THR A 25 10.22 3.95 -21.29
C THR A 25 10.12 2.55 -20.75
N LYS A 26 10.91 1.62 -21.30
CA LYS A 26 10.90 0.21 -20.88
C LYS A 26 11.77 -0.07 -19.66
N ASN A 27 12.91 0.59 -19.57
CA ASN A 27 13.86 0.41 -18.47
C ASN A 27 13.54 1.43 -17.37
N ILE A 28 13.00 0.98 -16.25
CA ILE A 28 12.65 1.83 -15.13
C ILE A 28 13.26 1.33 -13.83
N THR A 29 13.59 2.26 -12.94
CA THR A 29 13.95 1.96 -11.54
C THR A 29 12.75 2.27 -10.66
N VAL A 30 12.37 1.29 -9.84
CA VAL A 30 11.33 1.40 -8.83
C VAL A 30 11.96 1.29 -7.46
N THR A 31 11.80 2.31 -6.64
CA THR A 31 12.23 2.27 -5.24
C THR A 31 11.08 1.85 -4.34
N TRP A 32 11.39 1.15 -3.23
CA TRP A 32 10.39 0.72 -2.26
C TRP A 32 10.89 0.88 -0.82
N SER A 33 9.95 1.03 0.15
CA SER A 33 10.31 1.46 1.49
C SER A 33 10.39 0.36 2.53
N ALA A 34 9.40 -0.52 2.60
CA ALA A 34 9.23 -1.41 3.74
C ALA A 34 9.46 -2.88 3.36
N GLY A 35 10.28 -3.58 4.14
CA GLY A 35 10.35 -5.02 4.12
C GLY A 35 9.13 -5.65 4.81
N SER A 36 7.97 -5.59 4.17
CA SER A 36 6.74 -6.23 4.63
C SER A 36 5.97 -6.79 3.45
N GLY A 37 5.03 -7.68 3.70
CA GLY A 37 4.16 -8.27 2.69
C GLY A 37 3.36 -7.26 1.87
N ALA A 38 3.22 -6.02 2.33
CA ALA A 38 2.64 -4.93 1.55
C ALA A 38 3.39 -4.66 0.23
N THR A 39 4.67 -5.04 0.17
CA THR A 39 5.52 -4.89 -1.01
C THR A 39 5.49 -6.12 -1.93
N SER A 40 4.85 -7.21 -1.51
CA SER A 40 4.85 -8.48 -2.26
C SER A 40 4.39 -8.38 -3.71
N PRO A 41 3.40 -7.55 -4.10
CA PRO A 41 3.06 -7.40 -5.52
C PRO A 41 4.25 -6.94 -6.37
N LEU A 42 5.04 -5.98 -5.86
CA LEU A 42 6.25 -5.51 -6.56
C LEU A 42 7.30 -6.61 -6.71
N TRP A 43 7.54 -7.37 -5.65
CA TRP A 43 8.52 -8.46 -5.66
C TRP A 43 8.10 -9.59 -6.59
N LEU A 44 6.83 -9.98 -6.56
CA LEU A 44 6.26 -10.98 -7.45
C LEU A 44 6.32 -10.53 -8.91
N ALA A 45 5.94 -9.28 -9.19
CA ALA A 45 6.02 -8.76 -10.55
C ALA A 45 7.46 -8.78 -11.11
N ALA A 46 8.46 -8.57 -10.25
CA ALA A 46 9.86 -8.64 -10.63
C ALA A 46 10.37 -10.09 -10.80
N ASP A 47 10.14 -10.96 -9.81
CA ASP A 47 10.73 -12.31 -9.78
C ASP A 47 9.99 -13.29 -10.71
N GLU A 48 8.66 -13.15 -10.89
CA GLU A 48 7.84 -14.01 -11.76
C GLU A 48 7.78 -13.53 -13.22
N GLY A 49 8.56 -12.50 -13.58
CA GLY A 49 8.64 -11.98 -14.94
C GLY A 49 7.36 -11.27 -15.43
N ILE A 50 6.48 -10.86 -14.50
CA ILE A 50 5.21 -10.19 -14.86
C ILE A 50 5.50 -8.84 -15.52
N PHE A 51 6.48 -8.07 -15.04
CA PHE A 51 6.88 -6.82 -15.70
C PHE A 51 7.30 -7.04 -17.15
N ALA A 52 8.03 -8.11 -17.44
CA ALA A 52 8.46 -8.43 -18.80
C ALA A 52 7.29 -8.77 -19.73
N LYS A 53 6.23 -9.42 -19.23
CA LYS A 53 4.99 -9.67 -20.00
C LYS A 53 4.33 -8.37 -20.43
N HIS A 54 4.41 -7.32 -19.60
CA HIS A 54 3.89 -5.98 -19.91
C HIS A 54 4.92 -5.07 -20.62
N GLY A 55 6.03 -5.63 -21.10
CA GLY A 55 7.05 -4.91 -21.87
C GLY A 55 7.96 -4.01 -21.04
N LEU A 56 8.04 -4.21 -19.73
CA LEU A 56 8.87 -3.45 -18.80
C LEU A 56 10.10 -4.26 -18.35
N ASN A 57 11.23 -3.59 -18.21
CA ASN A 57 12.42 -4.08 -17.54
C ASN A 57 12.61 -3.23 -16.28
N VAL A 58 12.28 -3.81 -15.12
CA VAL A 58 12.19 -3.08 -13.84
C VAL A 58 13.34 -3.46 -12.93
N ASN A 59 14.11 -2.45 -12.51
CA ASN A 59 15.10 -2.58 -11.45
C ASN A 59 14.48 -2.15 -10.13
N VAL A 60 14.30 -3.09 -9.18
CA VAL A 60 13.70 -2.83 -7.87
C VAL A 60 14.77 -2.58 -6.82
N VAL A 61 14.69 -1.43 -6.12
CA VAL A 61 15.71 -0.98 -5.17
C VAL A 61 15.08 -0.59 -3.84
N GLN A 62 15.54 -1.19 -2.75
CA GLN A 62 15.12 -0.77 -1.41
C GLN A 62 15.77 0.56 -1.03
N SER A 63 14.98 1.53 -0.55
CA SER A 63 15.49 2.88 -0.26
C SER A 63 14.99 3.51 1.03
N GLY A 64 13.93 3.01 1.63
CA GLY A 64 13.17 3.73 2.66
C GLY A 64 12.27 4.83 2.08
N SER A 65 11.27 5.28 2.89
CA SER A 65 10.17 6.13 2.39
C SER A 65 10.62 7.50 1.90
N THR A 66 11.36 8.24 2.71
CA THR A 66 11.82 9.60 2.35
C THR A 66 12.82 9.57 1.19
N ALA A 67 13.77 8.63 1.22
CA ALA A 67 14.78 8.50 0.16
C ALA A 67 14.14 8.08 -1.17
N GLY A 68 13.10 7.22 -1.14
CA GLY A 68 12.38 6.78 -2.33
C GLY A 68 11.64 7.92 -3.02
N ALA A 69 10.87 8.70 -2.28
CA ALA A 69 10.18 9.87 -2.82
C ALA A 69 11.18 10.91 -3.38
N THR A 70 12.29 11.14 -2.67
CA THR A 70 13.35 12.04 -3.13
C THR A 70 14.02 11.54 -4.42
N ALA A 71 14.23 10.23 -4.56
CA ALA A 71 14.80 9.65 -5.77
C ALA A 71 13.91 9.86 -7.00
N VAL A 72 12.58 9.79 -6.83
CA VAL A 72 11.62 10.10 -7.90
C VAL A 72 11.70 11.56 -8.32
N LEU A 73 11.73 12.48 -7.36
CA LEU A 73 11.86 13.93 -7.63
C LEU A 73 13.17 14.27 -8.33
N ALA A 74 14.25 13.59 -7.96
CA ALA A 74 15.57 13.76 -8.58
C ALA A 74 15.72 13.05 -9.93
N GLY A 75 14.69 12.33 -10.41
CA GLY A 75 14.75 11.53 -11.65
C GLY A 75 15.66 10.30 -11.58
N LYS A 76 16.14 9.94 -10.40
CA LYS A 76 16.98 8.73 -10.16
C LYS A 76 16.16 7.45 -10.12
N ALA A 77 14.91 7.55 -9.79
CA ALA A 77 13.90 6.50 -9.92
C ALA A 77 12.69 7.06 -10.69
N GLN A 78 11.97 6.21 -11.36
CA GLN A 78 10.76 6.57 -12.09
C GLN A 78 9.53 6.46 -11.21
N ILE A 79 9.53 5.47 -10.32
CA ILE A 79 8.40 5.15 -9.45
C ILE A 79 8.92 4.91 -8.02
N PHE A 80 8.16 5.37 -7.05
CA PHE A 80 8.29 4.96 -5.66
C PHE A 80 7.03 4.16 -5.26
N TYR A 81 7.22 2.94 -4.76
CA TYR A 81 6.16 2.10 -4.22
C TYR A 81 6.30 2.01 -2.70
N GLY A 82 5.37 2.61 -1.97
CA GLY A 82 5.45 2.69 -0.51
C GLY A 82 4.28 3.43 0.12
N GLU A 83 4.47 3.94 1.33
CA GLU A 83 3.42 4.65 2.05
C GLU A 83 3.08 6.00 1.37
N ALA A 84 1.78 6.26 1.21
CA ALA A 84 1.28 7.50 0.59
C ALA A 84 1.69 8.77 1.37
N THR A 85 1.91 8.66 2.68
CA THR A 85 2.32 9.80 3.54
C THR A 85 3.52 10.56 3.00
N SER A 86 4.54 9.89 2.45
CA SER A 86 5.72 10.55 1.90
C SER A 86 5.41 11.37 0.66
N ALA A 87 4.49 10.93 -0.20
CA ALA A 87 4.02 11.70 -1.35
C ALA A 87 3.21 12.93 -0.91
N PHE A 88 2.30 12.79 0.06
CA PHE A 88 1.55 13.90 0.63
C PHE A 88 2.46 14.94 1.29
N GLN A 89 3.48 14.50 2.04
CA GLN A 89 4.46 15.40 2.64
C GLN A 89 5.29 16.15 1.60
N ALA A 90 5.70 15.49 0.52
CA ALA A 90 6.41 16.11 -0.60
C ALA A 90 5.52 17.13 -1.33
N ALA A 91 4.27 16.77 -1.60
CA ALA A 91 3.31 17.67 -2.24
C ALA A 91 3.01 18.91 -1.40
N ALA A 92 2.90 18.78 -0.08
CA ALA A 92 2.71 19.92 0.83
C ALA A 92 3.89 20.91 0.80
N GLN A 93 5.09 20.45 0.39
CA GLN A 93 6.27 21.28 0.15
C GLN A 93 6.35 21.82 -1.28
N GLY A 94 5.28 21.66 -2.08
CA GLY A 94 5.24 22.11 -3.47
C GLY A 94 5.93 21.18 -4.46
N SER A 95 6.35 19.99 -4.06
CA SER A 95 6.99 19.03 -4.96
C SER A 95 5.97 18.48 -5.98
N PRO A 96 6.35 18.39 -7.28
CA PRO A 96 5.46 17.94 -8.34
C PRO A 96 5.36 16.41 -8.40
N VAL A 97 4.84 15.80 -7.34
CA VAL A 97 4.56 14.36 -7.26
C VAL A 97 3.07 14.09 -7.40
N GLU A 98 2.74 12.88 -7.82
CA GLU A 98 1.37 12.37 -7.84
C GLU A 98 1.33 10.89 -7.49
N ILE A 99 0.22 10.46 -6.90
CA ILE A 99 -0.13 9.08 -6.61
C ILE A 99 -1.10 8.64 -7.70
N VAL A 100 -0.69 7.64 -8.47
CA VAL A 100 -1.43 7.12 -9.63
C VAL A 100 -2.12 5.78 -9.35
N GLY A 101 -1.91 5.23 -8.16
CA GLY A 101 -2.58 4.01 -7.71
C GLY A 101 -2.32 3.74 -6.23
N THR A 102 -3.23 3.01 -5.59
CA THR A 102 -3.10 2.54 -4.21
C THR A 102 -3.56 1.08 -4.13
N LEU A 103 -2.66 0.20 -3.68
CA LEU A 103 -2.96 -1.23 -3.55
C LEU A 103 -3.39 -1.62 -2.13
N ARG A 104 -3.28 -0.73 -1.15
CA ARG A 104 -3.74 -0.94 0.22
C ARG A 104 -4.45 0.31 0.72
N ASN A 105 -5.75 0.17 0.99
CA ASN A 105 -6.63 1.28 1.34
C ASN A 105 -7.19 1.17 2.77
N LYS A 106 -6.62 0.24 3.57
CA LYS A 106 -6.96 0.05 4.97
C LYS A 106 -5.71 0.12 5.83
N ASN A 107 -5.90 0.53 7.07
CA ASN A 107 -4.86 0.47 8.09
C ASN A 107 -4.50 -1.00 8.39
N VAL A 108 -3.30 -1.24 8.87
CA VAL A 108 -2.81 -2.59 9.25
C VAL A 108 -2.41 -2.66 10.72
N PHE A 109 -2.61 -1.58 11.45
CA PHE A 109 -2.12 -1.46 12.82
C PHE A 109 -3.15 -1.90 13.86
N LYS A 110 -2.62 -2.50 14.91
CA LYS A 110 -3.31 -2.85 16.14
C LYS A 110 -2.60 -2.17 17.30
N PHE A 111 -3.33 -1.45 18.13
CA PHE A 111 -2.75 -0.72 19.27
C PHE A 111 -2.69 -1.62 20.48
N TYR A 112 -1.49 -2.02 20.83
CA TYR A 112 -1.20 -2.80 22.02
C TYR A 112 -0.62 -1.94 23.13
N VAL A 113 -1.03 -2.24 24.36
CA VAL A 113 -0.57 -1.56 25.57
C VAL A 113 -0.10 -2.56 26.64
N SER A 114 0.72 -2.05 27.57
CA SER A 114 1.15 -2.79 28.75
C SER A 114 -0.06 -3.26 29.57
N PRO A 115 0.03 -4.42 30.26
CA PRO A 115 -1.02 -4.90 31.18
C PRO A 115 -1.40 -3.91 32.27
N SER A 116 -0.52 -2.97 32.65
CA SER A 116 -0.78 -1.91 33.62
C SER A 116 -1.77 -0.83 33.13
N ILE A 117 -1.98 -0.71 31.83
CA ILE A 117 -2.98 0.18 31.24
C ILE A 117 -4.33 -0.51 31.33
N THR A 118 -5.24 0.04 32.13
CA THR A 118 -6.57 -0.54 32.34
C THR A 118 -7.64 0.18 31.52
N THR A 119 -7.44 1.46 31.30
CA THR A 119 -8.29 2.33 30.46
C THR A 119 -7.45 3.15 29.49
N ALA A 120 -8.03 3.69 28.45
CA ALA A 120 -7.32 4.57 27.56
C ALA A 120 -6.78 5.83 28.26
N ALA A 121 -7.48 6.34 29.29
CA ALA A 121 -7.05 7.50 30.05
C ALA A 121 -5.71 7.28 30.78
N ASP A 122 -5.34 6.03 31.10
CA ASP A 122 -4.07 5.70 31.75
C ASP A 122 -2.85 5.98 30.85
N LEU A 123 -3.07 6.23 29.55
CA LEU A 123 -2.02 6.62 28.62
C LEU A 123 -1.53 8.06 28.82
N ALA A 124 -2.31 8.91 29.51
CA ALA A 124 -1.88 10.27 29.82
C ALA A 124 -0.60 10.25 30.69
N GLY A 125 0.40 11.02 30.29
CA GLY A 125 1.72 11.06 30.93
C GLY A 125 2.63 9.87 30.58
N LYS A 126 2.22 8.99 29.68
CA LYS A 126 3.00 7.81 29.27
C LYS A 126 3.69 8.02 27.92
N SER A 127 4.60 7.11 27.62
CA SER A 127 5.29 7.06 26.32
C SER A 127 4.67 5.99 25.42
N ILE A 128 4.55 6.31 24.12
CA ILE A 128 4.13 5.41 23.04
C ILE A 128 5.28 5.30 22.03
N ALA A 129 5.66 4.07 21.67
CA ALA A 129 6.67 3.86 20.63
C ALA A 129 6.08 4.02 19.24
N ILE A 130 6.78 4.78 18.39
CA ILE A 130 6.54 4.97 16.95
C ILE A 130 7.78 4.56 16.17
N SER A 131 7.70 4.35 14.85
CA SER A 131 8.91 4.08 14.07
C SER A 131 9.71 5.36 13.82
N SER A 132 9.07 6.41 13.37
CA SER A 132 9.66 7.75 13.16
C SER A 132 8.58 8.82 13.25
N ALA A 133 8.97 10.04 13.61
CA ALA A 133 8.05 11.17 13.61
C ALA A 133 7.50 11.44 12.20
N GLY A 134 6.20 11.68 12.10
CA GLY A 134 5.49 11.99 10.86
C GLY A 134 5.30 10.79 9.90
N ASP A 135 5.66 9.58 10.29
CA ASP A 135 5.39 8.39 9.47
C ASP A 135 4.01 7.78 9.73
N SER A 136 3.69 6.68 9.04
CA SER A 136 2.38 6.00 9.19
C SER A 136 2.11 5.52 10.62
N THR A 137 3.14 5.17 11.40
CA THR A 137 2.96 4.73 12.78
C THR A 137 2.67 5.90 13.71
N ASP A 138 3.30 7.05 13.50
CA ASP A 138 3.03 8.27 14.25
C ASP A 138 1.61 8.77 13.97
N LEU A 139 1.26 8.96 12.69
CA LEU A 139 -0.08 9.41 12.29
C LEU A 139 -1.18 8.47 12.79
N SER A 140 -0.99 7.15 12.65
CA SER A 140 -1.96 6.17 13.13
C SER A 140 -2.03 6.11 14.66
N SER A 141 -0.92 6.39 15.39
CA SER A 141 -0.95 6.49 16.86
C SER A 141 -1.76 7.69 17.32
N ARG A 142 -1.59 8.86 16.68
CA ARG A 142 -2.38 10.07 16.99
C ARG A 142 -3.85 9.85 16.69
N SER A 143 -4.17 9.26 15.53
CA SER A 143 -5.55 8.87 15.18
C SER A 143 -6.15 7.88 16.18
N ALA A 144 -5.36 6.91 16.66
CA ALA A 144 -5.79 5.97 17.70
C ALA A 144 -6.11 6.67 19.02
N LEU A 145 -5.24 7.59 19.46
CA LEU A 145 -5.47 8.37 20.68
C LEU A 145 -6.73 9.24 20.56
N ALA A 146 -6.93 9.92 19.42
CA ALA A 146 -8.14 10.69 19.16
C ALA A 146 -9.40 9.80 19.22
N THR A 147 -9.38 8.61 18.61
CA THR A 147 -10.47 7.62 18.67
C THR A 147 -10.77 7.19 20.10
N LEU A 148 -9.73 7.04 20.92
CA LEU A 148 -9.83 6.64 22.33
C LEU A 148 -10.14 7.81 23.28
N GLY A 149 -10.25 9.04 22.77
CA GLY A 149 -10.52 10.24 23.58
C GLY A 149 -9.34 10.67 24.45
N VAL A 150 -8.11 10.30 24.06
CA VAL A 150 -6.88 10.68 24.78
C VAL A 150 -6.23 11.88 24.10
N ASP A 151 -5.95 12.91 24.91
CA ASP A 151 -5.22 14.10 24.44
C ASP A 151 -3.77 13.74 24.10
N GLU A 152 -3.40 13.81 22.85
CA GLU A 152 -2.06 13.44 22.36
C GLU A 152 -0.93 14.30 22.95
N ASN A 153 -1.24 15.54 23.37
CA ASN A 153 -0.29 16.44 24.01
C ASN A 153 0.11 15.97 25.42
N LYS A 154 -0.63 15.02 25.98
CA LYS A 154 -0.32 14.37 27.26
C LYS A 154 0.46 13.08 27.08
N VAL A 155 0.86 12.71 25.85
CA VAL A 155 1.58 11.49 25.55
C VAL A 155 2.92 11.83 24.92
N THR A 156 3.97 11.09 25.26
CA THR A 156 5.29 11.23 24.64
C THR A 156 5.46 10.20 23.53
N PHE A 157 5.70 10.65 22.30
CA PHE A 157 6.01 9.75 21.19
C PHE A 157 7.53 9.50 21.14
N LEU A 158 7.93 8.21 21.19
CA LEU A 158 9.33 7.79 21.17
C LEU A 158 9.67 7.10 19.84
N PRO A 159 10.47 7.72 18.97
CA PRO A 159 11.01 7.05 17.79
C PRO A 159 11.84 5.83 18.19
N THR A 160 11.36 4.64 17.81
CA THR A 160 11.93 3.35 18.27
C THR A 160 12.30 2.46 17.06
N GLY A 161 11.86 2.81 15.85
CA GLY A 161 12.20 2.10 14.62
C GLY A 161 11.27 0.92 14.33
N THR A 162 11.83 -0.26 14.06
CA THR A 162 11.07 -1.41 13.53
C THR A 162 9.99 -1.93 14.47
N SER A 163 9.00 -2.66 13.92
CA SER A 163 7.91 -3.27 14.71
C SER A 163 8.45 -4.20 15.81
N THR A 164 9.56 -4.90 15.54
CA THR A 164 10.23 -5.76 16.55
C THR A 164 10.82 -4.95 17.70
N LEU A 165 11.48 -3.83 17.40
CA LEU A 165 12.04 -2.95 18.45
C LEU A 165 10.93 -2.31 19.28
N ARG A 166 9.84 -1.89 18.65
CA ARG A 166 8.67 -1.35 19.35
C ARG A 166 8.00 -2.39 20.25
N LEU A 167 7.86 -3.64 19.78
CA LEU A 167 7.36 -4.74 20.61
C LEU A 167 8.28 -4.96 21.81
N THR A 168 9.60 -5.00 21.59
CA THR A 168 10.58 -5.17 22.69
C THR A 168 10.42 -4.05 23.71
N ALA A 169 10.33 -2.78 23.29
CA ALA A 169 10.15 -1.65 24.19
C ALA A 169 8.85 -1.76 25.01
N LEU A 170 7.76 -2.25 24.40
CA LEU A 170 6.49 -2.47 25.10
C LEU A 170 6.61 -3.59 26.15
N VAL A 171 7.16 -4.74 25.77
CA VAL A 171 7.26 -5.92 26.64
C VAL A 171 8.20 -5.67 27.83
N THR A 172 9.29 -4.92 27.60
CA THR A 172 10.24 -4.55 28.69
C THR A 172 9.78 -3.36 29.53
N GLY A 173 8.62 -2.77 29.22
CA GLY A 173 8.04 -1.66 29.99
C GLY A 173 8.68 -0.29 29.74
N HIS A 174 9.52 -0.14 28.71
CA HIS A 174 10.08 1.17 28.33
C HIS A 174 9.03 2.11 27.75
N VAL A 175 7.96 1.57 27.17
CA VAL A 175 6.80 2.32 26.71
C VAL A 175 5.51 1.67 27.20
N ALA A 176 4.45 2.47 27.33
CA ALA A 176 3.15 1.99 27.77
C ALA A 176 2.31 1.42 26.63
N GLY A 177 2.60 1.81 25.37
CA GLY A 177 1.86 1.36 24.21
C GLY A 177 2.64 1.49 22.92
N THR A 178 2.16 0.81 21.88
CA THR A 178 2.66 0.94 20.51
C THR A 178 1.70 0.35 19.50
N LEU A 179 1.77 0.82 18.26
CA LEU A 179 1.12 0.19 17.12
C LEU A 179 1.99 -0.95 16.58
N LEU A 180 1.36 -2.09 16.37
CA LEU A 180 2.01 -3.29 15.83
C LEU A 180 1.22 -3.81 14.62
N THR A 181 1.93 -4.41 13.69
CA THR A 181 1.38 -5.21 12.59
C THR A 181 1.62 -6.69 12.87
N GLU A 182 1.01 -7.59 12.13
CA GLU A 182 1.45 -8.97 12.15
C GLU A 182 2.89 -9.09 11.61
N PRO A 183 3.75 -9.95 12.15
CA PRO A 183 3.50 -10.93 13.23
C PRO A 183 3.66 -10.41 14.66
N THR A 184 4.16 -9.18 14.86
CA THR A 184 4.48 -8.64 16.18
C THR A 184 3.23 -8.39 17.02
N ALA A 185 2.08 -8.10 16.40
CA ALA A 185 0.79 -8.00 17.09
C ALA A 185 0.40 -9.32 17.79
N SER A 186 0.51 -10.44 17.05
CA SER A 186 0.27 -11.77 17.63
C SER A 186 1.28 -12.14 18.73
N GLN A 187 2.53 -11.70 18.59
CA GLN A 187 3.55 -11.91 19.62
C GLN A 187 3.26 -11.10 20.90
N ALA A 188 2.80 -9.85 20.75
CA ALA A 188 2.38 -9.01 21.86
C ALA A 188 1.25 -9.66 22.67
N ALA A 189 0.22 -10.17 21.97
CA ALA A 189 -0.89 -10.88 22.62
C ALA A 189 -0.40 -12.11 23.43
N LYS A 190 0.51 -12.93 22.85
CA LYS A 190 1.09 -14.10 23.52
C LYS A 190 1.92 -13.72 24.75
N GLN A 191 2.48 -12.52 24.78
CA GLN A 191 3.26 -11.99 25.91
C GLN A 191 2.39 -11.19 26.89
N GLY A 192 1.06 -11.30 26.80
CA GLY A 192 0.12 -10.71 27.74
C GLY A 192 -0.14 -9.22 27.57
N MET A 193 0.33 -8.62 26.46
CA MET A 193 -0.03 -7.23 26.12
C MET A 193 -1.50 -7.15 25.72
N LYS A 194 -2.16 -6.02 26.04
CA LYS A 194 -3.59 -5.82 25.77
C LYS A 194 -3.80 -5.09 24.47
N LEU A 195 -4.66 -5.61 23.60
CA LEU A 195 -5.18 -4.89 22.44
C LEU A 195 -6.26 -3.92 22.93
N ILE A 196 -6.08 -2.61 22.70
CA ILE A 196 -7.07 -1.59 23.08
C ILE A 196 -7.79 -0.97 21.87
N LEU A 197 -7.20 -1.05 20.68
CA LEU A 197 -7.83 -0.59 19.45
C LEU A 197 -7.31 -1.40 18.25
N ASP A 198 -8.22 -1.91 17.44
CA ASP A 198 -7.94 -2.51 16.15
C ASP A 198 -8.31 -1.50 15.05
N GLN A 199 -7.32 -1.01 14.31
CA GLN A 199 -7.52 -0.04 13.22
C GLN A 199 -7.62 -0.69 11.84
N THR A 200 -7.56 -2.02 11.74
CA THR A 200 -7.45 -2.72 10.45
C THR A 200 -8.67 -2.54 9.53
N THR A 201 -9.77 -2.03 10.05
CA THR A 201 -10.96 -1.68 9.25
C THR A 201 -11.01 -0.20 8.86
N GLN A 202 -10.13 0.64 9.42
CA GLN A 202 -10.13 2.08 9.16
C GLN A 202 -9.50 2.39 7.80
N PRO A 203 -10.01 3.38 7.05
CA PRO A 203 -9.38 3.84 5.82
C PRO A 203 -7.97 4.38 6.09
N PHE A 204 -7.02 4.00 5.23
CA PHE A 204 -5.65 4.54 5.27
C PHE A 204 -4.95 4.25 3.94
N ALA A 205 -4.44 5.27 3.26
CA ALA A 205 -3.72 5.11 2.00
C ALA A 205 -2.30 4.60 2.26
N GLY A 206 -2.07 3.35 1.93
CA GLY A 206 -0.76 2.71 1.95
C GLY A 206 -0.47 2.03 0.60
N SER A 207 0.73 1.50 0.42
CA SER A 207 1.17 0.83 -0.82
C SER A 207 0.83 1.64 -2.07
N ALA A 208 1.19 2.92 -2.05
CA ALA A 208 0.93 3.87 -3.12
C ALA A 208 1.99 3.77 -4.22
N ILE A 209 1.55 3.95 -5.46
CA ILE A 209 2.38 4.11 -6.64
C ILE A 209 2.57 5.61 -6.85
N THR A 210 3.75 6.11 -6.52
CA THR A 210 4.09 7.53 -6.57
C THR A 210 5.06 7.81 -7.71
N ILE A 211 4.77 8.82 -8.52
CA ILE A 211 5.60 9.26 -9.66
C ILE A 211 5.80 10.78 -9.61
N SER A 212 6.71 11.30 -10.43
CA SER A 212 6.71 12.73 -10.72
C SER A 212 5.68 13.05 -11.80
N LYS A 213 5.01 14.21 -11.70
CA LYS A 213 4.03 14.68 -12.71
C LYS A 213 4.63 14.70 -14.12
N SER A 214 5.87 15.14 -14.25
CA SER A 214 6.55 15.20 -15.55
C SER A 214 6.83 13.82 -16.14
N PHE A 215 7.05 12.80 -15.32
CA PHE A 215 7.23 11.43 -15.80
C PHE A 215 5.91 10.84 -16.27
N GLY A 216 4.82 11.00 -15.49
CA GLY A 216 3.48 10.55 -15.87
C GLY A 216 3.01 11.13 -17.21
N GLN A 217 3.17 12.44 -17.38
CA GLN A 217 2.81 13.14 -18.63
C GLN A 217 3.57 12.64 -19.87
N LYS A 218 4.84 12.27 -19.72
CA LYS A 218 5.69 11.82 -20.82
C LYS A 218 5.61 10.31 -21.09
N ASN A 219 5.14 9.53 -20.13
CA ASN A 219 5.21 8.07 -20.17
C ASN A 219 3.88 7.41 -19.75
N PRO A 220 2.73 7.81 -20.29
CA PRO A 220 1.42 7.32 -19.84
C PRO A 220 1.24 5.81 -20.05
N ASN A 221 1.78 5.23 -21.13
CA ASN A 221 1.67 3.78 -21.34
C ASN A 221 2.62 3.00 -20.43
N THR A 222 3.79 3.56 -20.11
CA THR A 222 4.71 2.96 -19.12
C THR A 222 4.04 2.85 -17.75
N ILE A 223 3.35 3.91 -17.29
CA ILE A 223 2.62 3.88 -16.01
C ILE A 223 1.44 2.91 -16.06
N THR A 224 0.67 2.90 -17.16
CA THR A 224 -0.42 1.95 -17.36
C THR A 224 0.09 0.51 -17.26
N ALA A 225 1.15 0.16 -18.02
CA ALA A 225 1.76 -1.17 -18.00
C ALA A 225 2.30 -1.56 -16.61
N PHE A 226 2.84 -0.59 -15.86
CA PHE A 226 3.29 -0.84 -14.50
C PHE A 226 2.10 -1.17 -13.56
N ILE A 227 1.01 -0.39 -13.62
CA ILE A 227 -0.17 -0.64 -12.78
C ILE A 227 -0.81 -2.00 -13.16
N GLU A 228 -0.93 -2.33 -14.44
CA GLU A 228 -1.42 -3.62 -14.91
C GLU A 228 -0.55 -4.78 -14.40
N SER A 229 0.78 -4.62 -14.42
CA SER A 229 1.71 -5.60 -13.85
C SER A 229 1.52 -5.80 -12.35
N MET A 230 1.30 -4.72 -11.60
CA MET A 230 1.05 -4.79 -10.16
C MET A 230 -0.26 -5.50 -9.85
N GLU A 231 -1.31 -5.28 -10.64
CA GLU A 231 -2.60 -5.97 -10.49
C GLU A 231 -2.50 -7.46 -10.86
N GLU A 232 -1.77 -7.81 -11.93
CA GLU A 232 -1.48 -9.22 -12.25
C GLU A 232 -0.73 -9.90 -11.11
N ALA A 233 0.22 -9.20 -10.48
CA ALA A 233 0.94 -9.73 -9.31
C ALA A 233 0.05 -9.88 -8.07
N VAL A 234 -0.92 -8.99 -7.84
CA VAL A 234 -1.94 -9.15 -6.80
C VAL A 234 -2.82 -10.36 -7.09
N LYS A 235 -3.21 -10.57 -8.36
CA LYS A 235 -3.96 -11.77 -8.78
C LYS A 235 -3.15 -13.05 -8.60
N PHE A 236 -1.86 -13.03 -8.95
CA PHE A 236 -0.94 -14.15 -8.73
C PHE A 236 -0.84 -14.51 -7.25
N LEU A 237 -0.75 -13.50 -6.37
CA LEU A 237 -0.72 -13.66 -4.91
C LEU A 237 -2.04 -14.23 -4.36
N ASP A 238 -3.18 -13.87 -4.95
CA ASP A 238 -4.52 -14.30 -4.51
C ASP A 238 -4.83 -15.76 -4.91
N ASP A 239 -4.15 -16.29 -5.92
CA ASP A 239 -4.38 -17.65 -6.38
C ASP A 239 -3.71 -18.68 -5.43
N PRO A 240 -4.50 -19.55 -4.75
CA PRO A 240 -3.95 -20.55 -3.86
C PRO A 240 -2.97 -21.53 -4.53
N ALA A 241 -3.06 -21.71 -5.85
CA ALA A 241 -2.14 -22.56 -6.59
C ALA A 241 -0.71 -22.02 -6.60
N ASN A 242 -0.53 -20.71 -6.45
CA ASN A 242 0.78 -20.05 -6.45
C ASN A 242 1.37 -19.86 -5.04
N LYS A 243 0.67 -20.32 -4.00
CA LYS A 243 1.04 -20.04 -2.60
C LYS A 243 2.50 -20.36 -2.28
N ASP A 244 3.00 -21.50 -2.69
CA ASP A 244 4.36 -21.91 -2.38
C ASP A 244 5.40 -20.99 -3.03
N GLU A 245 5.15 -20.51 -4.26
CA GLU A 245 6.02 -19.56 -4.95
C GLU A 245 5.94 -18.18 -4.31
N VAL A 246 4.75 -17.72 -3.98
CA VAL A 246 4.55 -16.46 -3.24
C VAL A 246 5.34 -16.47 -1.93
N LEU A 247 5.25 -17.57 -1.16
CA LEU A 247 5.99 -17.67 0.11
C LEU A 247 7.51 -17.69 -0.10
N LYS A 248 8.03 -18.29 -1.17
CA LYS A 248 9.46 -18.24 -1.52
C LYS A 248 9.91 -16.81 -1.84
N VAL A 249 9.17 -16.11 -2.70
CA VAL A 249 9.48 -14.73 -3.06
C VAL A 249 9.42 -13.82 -1.82
N MET A 250 8.36 -13.91 -1.02
CA MET A 250 8.26 -13.14 0.22
C MET A 250 9.43 -13.42 1.17
N ALA A 251 9.77 -14.69 1.37
CA ALA A 251 10.86 -15.10 2.26
C ALA A 251 12.22 -14.56 1.80
N LYS A 252 12.48 -14.54 0.49
CA LYS A 252 13.70 -13.95 -0.10
C LYS A 252 13.87 -12.50 0.30
N TYR A 253 12.83 -11.66 0.14
CA TYR A 253 12.90 -10.23 0.42
C TYR A 253 12.76 -9.90 1.91
N LEU A 254 12.16 -10.78 2.70
CA LEU A 254 12.06 -10.65 4.16
C LEU A 254 13.27 -11.25 4.90
N ALA A 255 14.26 -11.79 4.19
CA ALA A 255 15.41 -12.49 4.75
C ALA A 255 15.00 -13.60 5.77
N ALA A 256 14.00 -14.40 5.41
CA ALA A 256 13.39 -15.45 6.22
C ALA A 256 13.27 -16.77 5.43
N LYS A 257 12.70 -17.81 6.05
CA LYS A 257 12.37 -19.07 5.36
C LYS A 257 10.90 -19.06 4.94
N PRO A 258 10.52 -19.68 3.82
CA PRO A 258 9.12 -19.78 3.38
C PRO A 258 8.18 -20.39 4.42
N THR A 259 8.70 -21.26 5.28
CA THR A 259 7.96 -21.96 6.35
C THR A 259 7.86 -21.16 7.65
N ASP A 260 8.52 -20.03 7.73
CA ASP A 260 8.49 -19.22 8.95
C ASP A 260 7.10 -18.63 9.19
N ALA A 261 6.64 -18.73 10.43
CA ALA A 261 5.33 -18.25 10.82
C ALA A 261 5.15 -16.73 10.56
N SER A 262 6.24 -15.96 10.49
CA SER A 262 6.23 -14.55 10.08
C SER A 262 5.84 -14.39 8.63
N VAL A 263 6.43 -15.17 7.72
CA VAL A 263 6.15 -15.13 6.29
C VAL A 263 4.70 -15.55 6.00
N LEU A 264 4.23 -16.62 6.67
CA LEU A 264 2.85 -17.07 6.55
C LEU A 264 1.84 -16.01 7.00
N ARG A 265 2.14 -15.26 8.06
CA ARG A 265 1.29 -14.16 8.53
C ARG A 265 1.32 -12.97 7.56
N GLU A 266 2.48 -12.59 7.05
CA GLU A 266 2.60 -11.54 6.04
C GLU A 266 1.77 -11.90 4.78
N TYR A 267 1.88 -13.14 4.30
CA TYR A 267 1.05 -13.64 3.21
C TYR A 267 -0.44 -13.46 3.48
N THR A 268 -0.92 -13.87 4.68
CA THR A 268 -2.34 -13.75 5.04
C THR A 268 -2.79 -12.30 5.19
N THR A 269 -1.95 -11.46 5.79
CA THR A 269 -2.26 -10.04 6.04
C THR A 269 -2.35 -9.24 4.75
N TYR A 270 -1.49 -9.53 3.77
CA TYR A 270 -1.36 -8.77 2.54
C TYR A 270 -1.84 -9.51 1.29
N SER A 271 -2.75 -10.45 1.44
CA SER A 271 -3.57 -10.96 0.34
C SER A 271 -4.77 -10.04 0.08
N PRO A 272 -5.48 -10.15 -1.04
CA PRO A 272 -6.74 -9.43 -1.26
C PRO A 272 -7.79 -9.69 -0.17
N ALA A 273 -7.84 -10.91 0.37
CA ALA A 273 -8.68 -11.24 1.51
C ALA A 273 -8.25 -10.50 2.80
N GLY A 274 -6.96 -10.19 2.95
CA GLY A 274 -6.38 -9.50 4.11
C GLY A 274 -6.31 -7.98 3.97
N GLY A 275 -6.46 -7.40 2.77
CA GLY A 275 -6.48 -5.96 2.66
C GLY A 275 -5.84 -5.32 1.43
N LEU A 276 -5.25 -6.09 0.51
CA LEU A 276 -4.88 -5.55 -0.80
C LEU A 276 -6.12 -5.32 -1.66
N ALA A 277 -6.13 -4.20 -2.36
CA ALA A 277 -7.23 -3.84 -3.27
C ALA A 277 -7.12 -4.62 -4.59
N ARG A 278 -8.26 -4.97 -5.18
CA ARG A 278 -8.39 -5.49 -6.54
C ARG A 278 -8.72 -4.38 -7.55
N ASP A 279 -8.88 -3.18 -7.09
CA ASP A 279 -9.00 -1.95 -7.88
C ASP A 279 -7.89 -1.01 -7.40
N PRO A 280 -6.87 -0.74 -8.22
CA PRO A 280 -5.72 0.07 -7.84
C PRO A 280 -6.01 1.57 -7.87
N SER A 281 -7.25 2.00 -8.12
CA SER A 281 -7.61 3.42 -8.13
C SER A 281 -7.25 4.08 -6.80
N PRO A 282 -6.66 5.30 -6.82
CA PRO A 282 -6.41 6.05 -5.61
C PRO A 282 -7.69 6.22 -4.78
N ASP A 283 -7.72 5.63 -3.58
CA ASP A 283 -8.91 5.62 -2.73
C ASP A 283 -9.08 6.95 -2.00
N VAL A 284 -10.19 7.64 -2.28
CA VAL A 284 -10.48 8.98 -1.74
C VAL A 284 -10.66 8.97 -0.23
N ALA A 285 -11.34 7.95 0.33
CA ALA A 285 -11.57 7.88 1.77
C ALA A 285 -10.25 7.61 2.52
N ALA A 286 -9.44 6.68 2.00
CA ALA A 286 -8.13 6.38 2.56
C ALA A 286 -7.15 7.55 2.46
N GLY A 287 -7.15 8.26 1.34
CA GLY A 287 -6.33 9.46 1.16
C GLY A 287 -6.75 10.61 2.07
N ASN A 288 -8.05 10.86 2.20
CA ASN A 288 -8.57 11.89 3.12
C ASN A 288 -8.19 11.60 4.57
N ALA A 289 -8.20 10.34 4.99
CA ALA A 289 -7.77 9.96 6.34
C ALA A 289 -6.30 10.36 6.59
N VAL A 290 -5.42 10.15 5.61
CA VAL A 290 -4.00 10.55 5.71
C VAL A 290 -3.86 12.06 5.71
N VAL A 291 -4.57 12.78 4.83
CA VAL A 291 -4.53 14.26 4.77
C VAL A 291 -5.00 14.86 6.08
N GLN A 292 -6.11 14.37 6.65
CA GLN A 292 -6.64 14.84 7.94
C GLN A 292 -5.65 14.58 9.08
N ALA A 293 -5.00 13.41 9.10
CA ALA A 293 -4.00 13.09 10.11
C ALA A 293 -2.78 14.02 10.03
N LEU A 294 -2.29 14.31 8.82
CA LEU A 294 -1.20 15.27 8.59
C LEU A 294 -1.59 16.70 8.99
N GLN A 295 -2.80 17.11 8.66
CA GLN A 295 -3.32 18.43 9.03
C GLN A 295 -3.51 18.59 10.54
N ALA A 296 -3.87 17.52 11.24
CA ALA A 296 -3.95 17.51 12.69
C ALA A 296 -2.56 17.56 13.35
N GLU A 297 -1.56 16.88 12.78
CA GLU A 297 -0.18 16.86 13.27
C GLU A 297 0.49 18.26 13.15
N ASP A 298 0.43 18.85 11.96
CA ASP A 298 1.00 20.18 11.69
C ASP A 298 0.07 21.00 10.78
N PRO A 299 -0.91 21.70 11.38
CA PRO A 299 -1.85 22.54 10.63
C PRO A 299 -1.17 23.63 9.81
N SER A 300 -0.01 24.13 10.26
CA SER A 300 0.71 25.20 9.55
C SER A 300 1.33 24.71 8.24
N ARG A 301 1.86 23.49 8.23
CA ARG A 301 2.53 22.88 7.11
C ARG A 301 1.56 22.26 6.10
N PHE A 302 0.47 21.67 6.59
CA PHE A 302 -0.44 20.87 5.75
C PHE A 302 -1.78 21.55 5.45
N LYS A 303 -2.00 22.81 5.87
CA LYS A 303 -3.26 23.53 5.69
C LYS A 303 -3.81 23.53 4.26
N SER A 304 -2.93 23.66 3.26
CA SER A 304 -3.29 23.72 1.84
C SER A 304 -3.27 22.37 1.13
N LEU A 305 -2.90 21.30 1.84
CA LEU A 305 -2.84 19.98 1.25
C LEU A 305 -4.24 19.49 0.90
N ALA A 306 -4.44 19.12 -0.37
CA ALA A 306 -5.70 18.58 -0.85
C ALA A 306 -5.44 17.37 -1.74
N LEU A 307 -6.28 16.34 -1.67
CA LEU A 307 -6.17 15.14 -2.48
C LEU A 307 -6.03 15.42 -3.97
N ALA A 308 -6.85 16.32 -4.51
CA ALA A 308 -6.87 16.67 -5.92
C ALA A 308 -5.53 17.23 -6.44
N THR A 309 -4.63 17.64 -5.55
CA THR A 309 -3.28 18.10 -5.95
C THR A 309 -2.26 16.96 -6.03
N VAL A 310 -2.60 15.80 -5.48
CA VAL A 310 -1.68 14.65 -5.34
C VAL A 310 -2.20 13.41 -6.06
N TYR A 311 -3.51 13.19 -6.11
CA TYR A 311 -4.11 12.04 -6.77
C TYR A 311 -4.31 12.30 -8.27
N ASP A 312 -3.87 11.35 -9.10
CA ASP A 312 -4.23 11.26 -10.52
C ASP A 312 -4.75 9.85 -10.80
N ASP A 313 -6.07 9.72 -10.95
CA ASP A 313 -6.73 8.45 -11.25
C ASP A 313 -6.87 8.16 -12.75
N SER A 314 -6.38 9.05 -13.62
CA SER A 314 -6.55 8.94 -15.08
C SER A 314 -5.98 7.63 -15.64
N PHE A 315 -4.88 7.14 -15.10
CA PHE A 315 -4.25 5.88 -15.51
C PHE A 315 -5.12 4.68 -15.13
N THR A 316 -5.65 4.65 -13.90
CA THR A 316 -6.53 3.56 -13.44
C THR A 316 -7.88 3.60 -14.12
N GLN A 317 -8.43 4.78 -14.43
CA GLN A 317 -9.64 4.93 -15.24
C GLN A 317 -9.43 4.40 -16.67
N LYS A 318 -8.27 4.63 -17.27
CA LYS A 318 -7.90 4.08 -18.57
C LYS A 318 -7.92 2.54 -18.56
N ILE A 319 -7.30 1.92 -17.55
CA ILE A 319 -7.26 0.46 -17.36
C ILE A 319 -8.69 -0.10 -17.17
N LYS A 320 -9.52 0.57 -16.37
CA LYS A 320 -10.92 0.20 -16.11
C LYS A 320 -11.76 0.30 -17.38
N SER A 321 -11.64 1.40 -18.09
CA SER A 321 -12.39 1.64 -19.36
C SER A 321 -12.00 0.65 -20.45
N ALA A 322 -10.75 0.18 -20.46
CA ALA A 322 -10.28 -0.89 -21.36
C ALA A 322 -10.79 -2.28 -20.95
N GLY A 323 -11.47 -2.42 -19.81
CA GLY A 323 -12.00 -3.69 -19.32
C GLY A 323 -10.95 -4.61 -18.70
N TYR A 324 -9.70 -4.15 -18.51
CA TYR A 324 -8.61 -4.98 -18.01
C TYR A 324 -8.89 -5.58 -16.64
N LEU A 325 -9.36 -4.78 -15.67
CA LEU A 325 -9.67 -5.28 -14.32
C LEU A 325 -10.81 -6.31 -14.35
N THR A 326 -11.84 -6.10 -15.17
CA THR A 326 -12.94 -7.07 -15.34
C THR A 326 -12.44 -8.38 -15.95
N GLN A 327 -11.53 -8.31 -16.92
CA GLN A 327 -10.92 -9.49 -17.52
C GLN A 327 -10.04 -10.23 -16.50
N LEU A 328 -9.28 -9.51 -15.70
CA LEU A 328 -8.35 -10.08 -14.72
C LEU A 328 -9.08 -10.73 -13.53
N TRP A 329 -10.08 -10.06 -12.99
CA TRP A 329 -10.74 -10.41 -11.74
C TRP A 329 -12.11 -11.09 -11.91
N GLY A 330 -12.81 -10.85 -13.03
CA GLY A 330 -14.19 -11.32 -13.21
C GLY A 330 -15.10 -10.90 -12.05
N ASP A 331 -15.88 -11.83 -11.54
CA ASP A 331 -16.78 -11.60 -10.39
C ASP A 331 -16.07 -11.25 -9.09
N GLN A 332 -14.76 -11.54 -9.00
CA GLN A 332 -13.95 -11.22 -7.83
C GLN A 332 -13.62 -9.73 -7.69
N LEU A 333 -13.82 -8.93 -8.74
CA LEU A 333 -13.60 -7.47 -8.69
C LEU A 333 -14.57 -6.81 -7.69
N ASN A 334 -15.83 -7.25 -7.74
CA ASN A 334 -16.89 -6.77 -6.85
C ASN A 334 -17.62 -7.98 -6.22
N PRO A 335 -17.03 -8.65 -5.22
CA PRO A 335 -17.67 -9.83 -4.64
C PRO A 335 -19.00 -9.44 -4.02
N SER A 336 -20.07 -10.17 -4.39
CA SER A 336 -21.38 -10.01 -3.75
C SER A 336 -21.25 -10.24 -2.24
N PRO A 337 -22.01 -9.52 -1.39
CA PRO A 337 -21.95 -9.68 0.07
C PRO A 337 -22.12 -11.13 0.57
N SER A 338 -22.82 -11.96 -0.19
CA SER A 338 -23.01 -13.40 0.06
C SER A 338 -21.74 -14.23 -0.10
N ALA A 339 -20.82 -13.83 -0.98
CA ALA A 339 -19.57 -14.55 -1.22
C ALA A 339 -18.50 -14.26 -0.14
N ALA A 340 -18.54 -13.07 0.46
CA ALA A 340 -17.63 -12.68 1.54
C ALA A 340 -17.88 -13.47 2.85
N ALA A 341 -19.09 -13.99 3.05
CA ALA A 341 -19.46 -14.77 4.24
C ALA A 341 -19.06 -16.26 4.17
N SER A 342 -18.64 -16.75 3.00
CA SER A 342 -18.30 -18.17 2.76
C SER A 342 -16.79 -18.47 2.77
N SER A 343 -15.93 -17.51 2.99
CA SER A 343 -14.52 -17.79 3.26
C SER A 343 -14.40 -18.48 4.63
N PRO A 344 -13.89 -19.71 4.73
CA PRO A 344 -13.77 -20.39 6.00
C PRO A 344 -12.79 -19.60 6.88
N ALA A 345 -13.32 -19.06 7.98
CA ALA A 345 -12.49 -18.61 9.07
C ALA A 345 -11.57 -19.77 9.46
N ALA A 346 -10.26 -19.57 9.36
CA ALA A 346 -9.29 -20.54 9.81
C ALA A 346 -9.58 -20.85 11.28
N SER A 347 -10.13 -22.01 11.56
CA SER A 347 -10.37 -22.49 12.93
C SER A 347 -9.03 -22.51 13.67
N PRO A 348 -8.94 -21.94 14.88
CA PRO A 348 -7.77 -22.13 15.70
C PRO A 348 -7.70 -23.62 16.07
N SER A 349 -6.72 -24.35 15.56
CA SER A 349 -6.36 -25.65 16.11
C SER A 349 -5.95 -25.45 17.56
N ALA A 350 -6.72 -25.97 18.47
CA ALA A 350 -6.43 -26.12 19.89
C ALA A 350 -5.30 -27.14 20.12
N PRO A 351 -4.76 -27.20 21.36
CA PRO A 351 -3.35 -27.09 21.76
C PRO A 351 -2.47 -28.26 21.42
#